data_bceec579c78f9c8aaac1280e4634608a
#
_entry.id   bceec579c78f9c8aaac1280e4634608a
#
_cell.length_a   1.000
_cell.length_b   1.000
_cell.length_c   1.000
_cell.angle_alpha   90.00
_cell.angle_beta   90.00
_cell.angle_gamma   90.00
#
_symmetry.space_group_name_H-M   'P 1'
#
loop_
_entity.id
_entity.type
_entity.pdbx_description
1 polymer ?
#
loop_
_entity_poly.entity_id
_entity_poly.type
_entity_poly.pdbx_seq_one_letter_code
_entity_poly.pdbx_strand_id
1 'polypeptide(L)'
;TDASGNPKAVIRPDDAVICFNFRTDRCREITQVLTQQDMPEAGMKTLPLYYLTMTNYDDSFRNVHVAFQKDNLEMTLGEVIEKHGGTQCRIAETEKYPHVTFFFSGGREEVFAGEKRIMIPSPKVATYDLKPEMSAVEVTDAIVAELKTGETDFVCLNFANPDMVGHTGVFPAIVKAVETIDTCVQRSEEHNV
;
A
#
# COMPACT_ATOMS: atom_id res chain seq x y z
N THR A 1 18.39 -3.94 24.15
CA THR A 1 19.62 -3.37 24.69
C THR A 1 19.87 -3.86 26.11
N ASP A 2 21.11 -3.84 26.56
CA ASP A 2 21.47 -4.01 27.95
C ASP A 2 21.16 -2.75 28.78
N ALA A 3 21.45 -2.77 30.08
CA ALA A 3 21.23 -1.62 30.98
C ALA A 3 22.04 -0.38 30.61
N SER A 4 23.08 -0.52 29.79
CA SER A 4 23.97 0.56 29.31
C SER A 4 23.57 1.06 27.91
N GLY A 5 22.49 0.53 27.33
CA GLY A 5 22.00 0.91 25.99
C GLY A 5 22.66 0.17 24.83
N ASN A 6 23.58 -0.77 25.08
CA ASN A 6 24.21 -1.53 24.01
C ASN A 6 23.30 -2.63 23.48
N PRO A 7 23.38 -3.00 22.19
CA PRO A 7 22.62 -4.12 21.65
C PRO A 7 22.97 -5.43 22.37
N LYS A 8 21.98 -6.20 22.80
CA LYS A 8 22.21 -7.52 23.38
C LYS A 8 22.69 -8.55 22.35
N ALA A 9 22.26 -8.36 21.10
CA ALA A 9 22.69 -9.14 19.95
C ALA A 9 22.64 -8.26 18.70
N VAL A 10 23.47 -8.58 17.72
CA VAL A 10 23.51 -7.98 16.40
C VAL A 10 23.52 -9.09 15.35
N ILE A 11 23.00 -8.82 14.18
CA ILE A 11 23.12 -9.73 13.02
C ILE A 11 24.57 -9.73 12.56
N ARG A 12 25.14 -10.90 12.33
CA ARG A 12 26.53 -11.11 11.92
C ARG A 12 26.59 -11.84 10.58
N PRO A 13 27.72 -11.77 9.86
CA PRO A 13 27.94 -12.65 8.73
C PRO A 13 27.67 -14.12 9.08
N ASP A 14 27.11 -14.86 8.14
CA ASP A 14 26.74 -16.28 8.23
C ASP A 14 25.60 -16.61 9.20
N ASP A 15 24.93 -15.60 9.79
CA ASP A 15 23.72 -15.83 10.57
C ASP A 15 22.55 -16.28 9.68
N ALA A 16 21.66 -17.10 10.24
CA ALA A 16 20.37 -17.40 9.66
C ALA A 16 19.33 -16.36 10.15
N VAL A 17 18.71 -15.65 9.21
CA VAL A 17 17.71 -14.63 9.48
C VAL A 17 16.38 -15.05 8.87
N ILE A 18 15.32 -15.07 9.67
CA ILE A 18 13.94 -15.32 9.23
C ILE A 18 13.15 -14.00 9.31
N CYS A 19 12.76 -13.44 8.18
CA CYS A 19 11.86 -12.30 8.12
C CYS A 19 10.42 -12.81 8.23
N PHE A 20 9.92 -12.95 9.46
CA PHE A 20 8.61 -13.52 9.77
C PHE A 20 7.49 -12.52 9.52
N ASN A 21 7.23 -12.22 8.25
CA ASN A 21 6.18 -11.31 7.82
C ASN A 21 5.68 -11.70 6.42
N PHE A 22 4.36 -11.78 6.25
CA PHE A 22 3.74 -12.06 4.96
C PHE A 22 3.50 -10.80 4.12
N ARG A 23 3.50 -9.60 4.72
CA ARG A 23 3.44 -8.34 3.98
C ARG A 23 4.79 -8.04 3.33
N THR A 24 4.74 -7.61 2.08
CA THR A 24 5.95 -7.47 1.26
C THR A 24 6.56 -6.07 1.30
N ASP A 25 5.76 -5.01 1.47
CA ASP A 25 6.12 -3.62 1.30
C ASP A 25 7.39 -3.19 2.08
N ARG A 26 7.29 -3.00 3.39
CA ARG A 26 8.43 -2.60 4.24
C ARG A 26 9.46 -3.71 4.42
N CYS A 27 9.04 -4.98 4.30
CA CYS A 27 9.97 -6.11 4.37
C CYS A 27 10.88 -6.19 3.15
N ARG A 28 10.45 -5.69 1.99
CA ARG A 28 11.31 -5.52 0.81
C ARG A 28 12.46 -4.57 1.11
N GLU A 29 12.20 -3.43 1.73
CA GLU A 29 13.23 -2.44 2.07
C GLU A 29 14.31 -3.02 3.00
N ILE A 30 13.92 -3.64 4.11
CA ILE A 30 14.89 -4.23 5.05
C ILE A 30 15.65 -5.40 4.44
N THR A 31 15.02 -6.21 3.60
CA THR A 31 15.70 -7.30 2.88
C THR A 31 16.74 -6.73 1.92
N GLN A 32 16.41 -5.66 1.19
CA GLN A 32 17.30 -5.00 0.27
C GLN A 32 18.60 -4.53 0.97
N VAL A 33 18.48 -3.80 2.07
CA VAL A 33 19.65 -3.24 2.78
C VAL A 33 20.47 -4.30 3.51
N LEU A 34 19.87 -5.43 3.90
CA LEU A 34 20.62 -6.50 4.56
C LEU A 34 21.31 -7.45 3.57
N THR A 35 20.78 -7.61 2.35
CA THR A 35 21.22 -8.69 1.46
C THR A 35 21.54 -8.26 0.02
N GLN A 36 21.04 -7.13 -0.50
CA GLN A 36 21.16 -6.79 -1.92
C GLN A 36 22.04 -5.57 -2.21
N GLN A 37 21.95 -4.51 -1.40
CA GLN A 37 22.58 -3.23 -1.71
C GLN A 37 23.13 -2.55 -0.45
N ASP A 38 24.41 -2.15 -0.51
CA ASP A 38 25.00 -1.30 0.52
C ASP A 38 24.36 0.10 0.49
N MET A 39 24.12 0.66 1.68
CA MET A 39 23.61 2.03 1.85
C MET A 39 24.54 2.79 2.81
N PRO A 40 25.68 3.31 2.33
CA PRO A 40 26.70 3.95 3.17
C PRO A 40 26.18 5.20 3.90
N GLU A 41 25.25 5.94 3.28
CA GLU A 41 24.61 7.12 3.87
C GLU A 41 23.78 6.79 5.11
N ALA A 42 23.28 5.56 5.22
CA ALA A 42 22.56 5.04 6.39
C ALA A 42 23.48 4.19 7.29
N GLY A 43 24.79 4.09 6.98
CA GLY A 43 25.72 3.23 7.71
C GLY A 43 25.43 1.73 7.54
N MET A 44 24.66 1.35 6.51
CA MET A 44 24.28 -0.04 6.26
C MET A 44 25.16 -0.69 5.20
N LYS A 45 25.56 -1.92 5.49
CA LYS A 45 26.29 -2.78 4.57
C LYS A 45 25.63 -4.15 4.50
N THR A 46 25.57 -4.71 3.31
CA THR A 46 25.06 -6.07 3.10
C THR A 46 25.90 -7.11 3.84
N LEU A 47 25.25 -8.16 4.29
CA LEU A 47 25.86 -9.27 5.00
C LEU A 47 25.61 -10.59 4.23
N PRO A 48 26.57 -11.51 4.20
CA PRO A 48 26.35 -12.86 3.73
C PRO A 48 25.50 -13.61 4.77
N LEU A 49 24.19 -13.69 4.52
CA LEU A 49 23.20 -14.28 5.42
C LEU A 49 22.51 -15.47 4.77
N TYR A 50 22.12 -16.47 5.56
CA TYR A 50 21.02 -17.35 5.17
C TYR A 50 19.70 -16.62 5.44
N TYR A 51 19.17 -15.94 4.43
CA TYR A 51 18.00 -15.07 4.60
C TYR A 51 16.73 -15.74 4.07
N LEU A 52 15.75 -15.94 4.95
CA LEU A 52 14.47 -16.57 4.64
C LEU A 52 13.34 -15.57 4.81
N THR A 53 12.49 -15.43 3.81
CA THR A 53 11.25 -14.64 3.85
C THR A 53 10.02 -15.55 3.85
N MET A 54 8.91 -15.08 4.42
CA MET A 54 7.67 -15.85 4.41
C MET A 54 7.08 -15.98 3.01
N THR A 55 7.13 -14.90 2.22
CA THR A 55 6.66 -14.87 0.82
C THR A 55 7.71 -14.22 -0.06
N ASN A 56 7.56 -14.29 -1.37
CA ASN A 56 8.39 -13.56 -2.28
C ASN A 56 8.14 -12.05 -2.16
N TYR A 57 9.18 -11.27 -1.79
CA TYR A 57 9.08 -9.83 -1.61
C TYR A 57 9.46 -9.05 -2.86
N ASP A 58 10.35 -9.61 -3.70
CA ASP A 58 10.79 -9.01 -4.95
C ASP A 58 11.47 -10.09 -5.81
N ASP A 59 11.08 -10.19 -7.07
CA ASP A 59 11.61 -11.17 -8.03
C ASP A 59 13.08 -10.90 -8.42
N SER A 60 13.56 -9.69 -8.18
CA SER A 60 14.95 -9.30 -8.45
C SER A 60 15.94 -9.72 -7.37
N PHE A 61 15.46 -10.12 -6.18
CA PHE A 61 16.33 -10.48 -5.05
C PHE A 61 17.10 -11.76 -5.30
N ARG A 62 18.37 -11.74 -4.95
CA ARG A 62 19.28 -12.87 -5.06
C ARG A 62 19.64 -13.41 -3.68
N ASN A 63 19.86 -14.75 -3.61
CA ASN A 63 20.25 -15.43 -2.37
C ASN A 63 19.25 -15.21 -1.21
N VAL A 64 17.99 -15.00 -1.52
CA VAL A 64 16.87 -14.95 -0.56
C VAL A 64 16.05 -16.22 -0.72
N HIS A 65 15.85 -16.93 0.37
CA HIS A 65 15.00 -18.12 0.41
C HIS A 65 13.56 -17.72 0.70
N VAL A 66 12.60 -18.36 0.04
CA VAL A 66 11.16 -18.08 0.21
C VAL A 66 10.49 -19.33 0.78
N ALA A 67 9.84 -19.18 1.95
CA ALA A 67 9.17 -20.28 2.62
C ALA A 67 7.88 -20.71 1.88
N PHE A 68 7.08 -19.75 1.45
CA PHE A 68 5.81 -19.97 0.76
C PHE A 68 5.80 -19.19 -0.54
N GLN A 69 5.70 -19.91 -1.65
CA GLN A 69 5.51 -19.26 -2.95
C GLN A 69 4.14 -18.59 -2.97
N LYS A 70 4.08 -17.43 -3.63
CA LYS A 70 2.83 -16.73 -3.84
C LYS A 70 2.13 -17.38 -5.03
N ASP A 71 0.94 -17.89 -4.81
CA ASP A 71 0.07 -18.30 -5.90
C ASP A 71 -0.47 -17.06 -6.62
N ASN A 72 -0.38 -17.03 -7.93
CA ASN A 72 -1.06 -16.01 -8.72
C ASN A 72 -2.56 -16.23 -8.58
N LEU A 73 -3.26 -15.20 -8.10
CA LEU A 73 -4.71 -15.25 -8.01
C LEU A 73 -5.31 -15.02 -9.40
N GLU A 74 -6.01 -16.04 -9.87
CA GLU A 74 -6.82 -15.96 -11.08
C GLU A 74 -8.26 -15.57 -10.74
N MET A 75 -8.98 -15.06 -11.73
CA MET A 75 -10.38 -14.66 -11.57
C MET A 75 -10.61 -13.59 -10.49
N THR A 76 -9.67 -12.64 -10.38
CA THR A 76 -9.89 -11.45 -9.57
C THR A 76 -11.05 -10.62 -10.13
N LEU A 77 -11.67 -9.79 -9.30
CA LEU A 77 -12.82 -8.99 -9.74
C LEU A 77 -12.48 -8.12 -10.98
N GLY A 78 -11.29 -7.52 -11.01
CA GLY A 78 -10.83 -6.75 -12.16
C GLY A 78 -10.75 -7.58 -13.45
N GLU A 79 -10.27 -8.81 -13.36
CA GLU A 79 -10.21 -9.75 -14.48
C GLU A 79 -11.60 -10.19 -14.95
N VAL A 80 -12.52 -10.40 -14.02
CA VAL A 80 -13.91 -10.75 -14.35
C VAL A 80 -14.59 -9.60 -15.09
N ILE A 81 -14.41 -8.36 -14.64
CA ILE A 81 -14.96 -7.18 -15.31
C ILE A 81 -14.39 -7.06 -16.73
N GLU A 82 -13.06 -7.18 -16.90
CA GLU A 82 -12.41 -7.18 -18.21
C GLU A 82 -12.98 -8.25 -19.15
N LYS A 83 -13.10 -9.50 -18.67
CA LYS A 83 -13.64 -10.62 -19.46
C LYS A 83 -15.08 -10.39 -19.95
N HIS A 84 -15.85 -9.60 -19.22
CA HIS A 84 -17.22 -9.24 -19.61
C HIS A 84 -17.30 -7.92 -20.41
N GLY A 85 -16.16 -7.34 -20.76
CA GLY A 85 -16.09 -6.08 -21.51
C GLY A 85 -16.53 -4.85 -20.73
N GLY A 86 -16.60 -4.96 -19.39
CA GLY A 86 -16.96 -3.86 -18.51
C GLY A 86 -15.81 -2.88 -18.28
N THR A 87 -16.16 -1.68 -17.84
CA THR A 87 -15.25 -0.60 -17.49
C THR A 87 -15.08 -0.48 -15.98
N GLN A 88 -13.89 -0.08 -15.53
CA GLN A 88 -13.61 0.02 -14.10
C GLN A 88 -12.68 1.20 -13.78
N CYS A 89 -12.90 1.86 -12.64
CA CYS A 89 -12.06 2.93 -12.13
C CYS A 89 -11.44 2.54 -10.77
N ARG A 90 -10.14 2.76 -10.64
CA ARG A 90 -9.39 2.61 -9.38
C ARG A 90 -8.96 3.99 -8.92
N ILE A 91 -9.38 4.39 -7.72
CA ILE A 91 -9.05 5.71 -7.20
C ILE A 91 -8.68 5.69 -5.73
N ALA A 92 -7.56 6.30 -5.42
CA ALA A 92 -7.10 6.57 -4.06
C ALA A 92 -6.07 7.69 -4.06
N GLU A 93 -5.76 8.20 -2.87
CA GLU A 93 -4.56 9.01 -2.70
C GLU A 93 -3.29 8.15 -2.53
N THR A 94 -2.10 8.75 -2.67
CA THR A 94 -0.80 8.07 -2.78
C THR A 94 -0.61 6.93 -1.78
N GLU A 95 -0.96 7.15 -0.49
CA GLU A 95 -0.75 6.17 0.58
C GLU A 95 -1.56 4.87 0.42
N LYS A 96 -2.68 4.94 -0.29
CA LYS A 96 -3.60 3.82 -0.50
C LYS A 96 -3.76 3.40 -1.96
N TYR A 97 -3.03 4.02 -2.87
CA TYR A 97 -3.09 3.69 -4.29
C TYR A 97 -2.72 2.22 -4.59
N PRO A 98 -1.65 1.64 -3.99
CA PRO A 98 -1.35 0.22 -4.17
C PRO A 98 -2.47 -0.71 -3.67
N HIS A 99 -3.28 -0.28 -2.71
CA HIS A 99 -4.36 -1.09 -2.17
C HIS A 99 -5.51 -1.29 -3.16
N VAL A 100 -5.84 -0.26 -3.94
CA VAL A 100 -6.89 -0.32 -4.98
C VAL A 100 -6.37 -0.81 -6.34
N THR A 101 -5.07 -0.94 -6.53
CA THR A 101 -4.42 -1.40 -7.76
C THR A 101 -3.75 -2.76 -7.55
N PHE A 102 -2.48 -2.79 -7.20
CA PHE A 102 -1.68 -4.00 -7.07
C PHE A 102 -2.31 -5.05 -6.15
N PHE A 103 -2.66 -4.68 -4.91
CA PHE A 103 -3.22 -5.65 -3.95
C PHE A 103 -4.64 -6.10 -4.34
N PHE A 104 -5.48 -5.19 -4.77
CA PHE A 104 -6.85 -5.54 -5.22
C PHE A 104 -6.84 -6.42 -6.47
N SER A 105 -5.83 -6.28 -7.30
CA SER A 105 -5.63 -7.08 -8.53
C SER A 105 -4.86 -8.38 -8.30
N GLY A 106 -4.71 -8.82 -7.04
CA GLY A 106 -4.06 -10.08 -6.70
C GLY A 106 -2.54 -10.09 -6.92
N GLY A 107 -1.91 -8.90 -6.96
CA GLY A 107 -0.47 -8.73 -7.19
C GLY A 107 -0.10 -8.49 -8.65
N ARG A 108 -1.08 -8.20 -9.52
CA ARG A 108 -0.87 -7.80 -10.90
C ARG A 108 -0.61 -6.29 -10.98
N GLU A 109 0.46 -5.91 -11.67
CA GLU A 109 0.80 -4.51 -11.94
C GLU A 109 0.13 -3.96 -13.20
N GLU A 110 -0.04 -4.80 -14.22
CA GLU A 110 -0.62 -4.41 -15.49
C GLU A 110 -2.08 -3.98 -15.33
N VAL A 111 -2.42 -2.93 -16.06
CA VAL A 111 -3.79 -2.38 -16.13
C VAL A 111 -4.67 -3.35 -16.93
N PHE A 112 -5.89 -3.60 -16.45
CA PHE A 112 -6.88 -4.36 -17.21
C PHE A 112 -7.43 -3.54 -18.39
N ALA A 113 -7.87 -4.21 -19.45
CA ALA A 113 -8.61 -3.51 -20.50
C ALA A 113 -9.88 -2.88 -19.90
N GLY A 114 -10.15 -1.61 -20.23
CA GLY A 114 -11.26 -0.85 -19.64
C GLY A 114 -11.01 -0.36 -18.21
N GLU A 115 -9.79 -0.52 -17.66
CA GLU A 115 -9.43 0.02 -16.33
C GLU A 115 -8.82 1.42 -16.44
N LYS A 116 -9.37 2.36 -15.70
CA LYS A 116 -8.85 3.70 -15.46
C LYS A 116 -8.29 3.81 -14.05
N ARG A 117 -7.13 4.44 -13.91
CA ARG A 117 -6.48 4.67 -12.61
C ARG A 117 -6.36 6.16 -12.33
N ILE A 118 -6.85 6.60 -11.18
CA ILE A 118 -6.76 7.99 -10.71
C ILE A 118 -6.00 7.99 -9.38
N MET A 119 -4.86 8.66 -9.34
CA MET A 119 -4.08 8.84 -8.13
C MET A 119 -4.07 10.31 -7.74
N ILE A 120 -4.51 10.60 -6.52
CA ILE A 120 -4.45 11.93 -5.94
C ILE A 120 -3.24 12.00 -4.98
N PRO A 121 -2.37 13.00 -5.08
CA PRO A 121 -1.24 13.12 -4.16
C PRO A 121 -1.70 13.27 -2.70
N SER A 122 -1.13 12.48 -1.80
CA SER A 122 -1.31 12.69 -0.36
C SER A 122 -0.62 13.98 0.11
N PRO A 123 -1.11 14.64 1.16
CA PRO A 123 -0.52 15.87 1.66
C PRO A 123 0.89 15.61 2.22
N LYS A 124 1.81 16.52 1.94
CA LYS A 124 3.21 16.47 2.42
C LYS A 124 3.29 17.07 3.84
N VAL A 125 2.87 16.31 4.83
CA VAL A 125 2.95 16.65 6.26
C VAL A 125 3.81 15.63 7.01
N ALA A 126 4.35 16.00 8.17
CA ALA A 126 5.19 15.10 8.96
C ALA A 126 4.39 13.90 9.49
N THR A 127 3.17 14.15 9.96
CA THR A 127 2.22 13.13 10.42
C THR A 127 0.81 13.55 10.03
N TYR A 128 -0.09 12.62 9.78
CA TYR A 128 -1.41 12.92 9.21
C TYR A 128 -2.43 13.45 10.22
N ASP A 129 -2.13 13.46 11.53
CA ASP A 129 -2.90 14.19 12.52
C ASP A 129 -2.84 15.72 12.33
N LEU A 130 -1.81 16.24 11.64
CA LEU A 130 -1.68 17.65 11.29
C LEU A 130 -2.62 18.06 10.13
N LYS A 131 -3.11 17.10 9.34
CA LYS A 131 -4.09 17.30 8.28
C LYS A 131 -5.02 16.10 8.19
N PRO A 132 -5.98 15.93 9.11
CA PRO A 132 -6.82 14.73 9.19
C PRO A 132 -7.71 14.47 7.98
N GLU A 133 -8.10 15.52 7.27
CA GLU A 133 -8.85 15.42 6.01
C GLU A 133 -8.02 14.86 4.87
N MET A 134 -6.69 14.84 4.99
CA MET A 134 -5.74 14.39 3.96
C MET A 134 -6.12 14.96 2.58
N SER A 135 -6.32 14.13 1.58
CA SER A 135 -6.80 14.51 0.24
C SER A 135 -8.20 13.93 -0.07
N ALA A 136 -9.01 13.66 0.95
CA ALA A 136 -10.31 13.03 0.75
C ALA A 136 -11.27 13.88 -0.10
N VAL A 137 -11.20 15.21 0.03
CA VAL A 137 -12.05 16.13 -0.76
C VAL A 137 -11.67 16.07 -2.23
N GLU A 138 -10.39 16.12 -2.54
CA GLU A 138 -9.87 16.03 -3.92
C GLU A 138 -10.16 14.66 -4.54
N VAL A 139 -10.07 13.58 -3.76
CA VAL A 139 -10.49 12.23 -4.19
C VAL A 139 -11.98 12.21 -4.50
N THR A 140 -12.80 12.83 -3.66
CA THR A 140 -14.24 12.93 -3.85
C THR A 140 -14.58 13.73 -5.11
N ASP A 141 -13.95 14.87 -5.33
CA ASP A 141 -14.17 15.68 -6.52
C ASP A 141 -13.83 14.90 -7.80
N ALA A 142 -12.73 14.15 -7.78
CA ALA A 142 -12.31 13.34 -8.91
C ALA A 142 -13.28 12.18 -9.19
N ILE A 143 -13.75 11.46 -8.15
CA ILE A 143 -14.67 10.34 -8.36
C ILE A 143 -16.07 10.83 -8.77
N VAL A 144 -16.55 11.93 -8.22
CA VAL A 144 -17.83 12.54 -8.63
C VAL A 144 -17.77 12.97 -10.10
N ALA A 145 -16.65 13.53 -10.56
CA ALA A 145 -16.45 13.85 -11.97
C ALA A 145 -16.51 12.59 -12.85
N GLU A 146 -15.88 11.50 -12.40
CA GLU A 146 -15.89 10.20 -13.10
C GLU A 146 -17.31 9.59 -13.17
N LEU A 147 -18.01 9.54 -12.05
CA LEU A 147 -19.37 8.99 -11.97
C LEU A 147 -20.33 9.75 -12.89
N LYS A 148 -20.20 11.07 -13.00
CA LYS A 148 -21.02 11.91 -13.89
C LYS A 148 -20.85 11.61 -15.38
N THR A 149 -19.78 10.91 -15.79
CA THR A 149 -19.64 10.49 -17.19
C THR A 149 -20.62 9.39 -17.57
N GLY A 150 -21.04 8.57 -16.59
CA GLY A 150 -21.87 7.39 -16.84
C GLY A 150 -21.18 6.29 -17.64
N GLU A 151 -19.84 6.34 -17.77
CA GLU A 151 -19.07 5.43 -18.59
C GLU A 151 -18.38 4.31 -17.77
N THR A 152 -18.43 4.38 -16.44
CA THR A 152 -17.72 3.45 -15.54
C THR A 152 -18.72 2.49 -14.88
N ASP A 153 -18.58 1.18 -15.13
CA ASP A 153 -19.44 0.14 -14.57
C ASP A 153 -19.08 -0.21 -13.12
N PHE A 154 -17.80 -0.10 -12.76
CA PHE A 154 -17.33 -0.46 -11.43
C PHE A 154 -16.28 0.52 -10.92
N VAL A 155 -16.41 0.96 -9.67
CA VAL A 155 -15.46 1.83 -8.98
C VAL A 155 -14.90 1.13 -7.75
N CYS A 156 -13.57 1.11 -7.63
CA CYS A 156 -12.87 0.78 -6.39
C CYS A 156 -12.17 2.04 -5.86
N LEU A 157 -12.77 2.63 -4.83
CA LEU A 157 -12.26 3.82 -4.16
C LEU A 157 -11.77 3.47 -2.77
N ASN A 158 -10.66 4.08 -2.34
CA ASN A 158 -10.18 4.01 -0.96
C ASN A 158 -9.92 5.43 -0.43
N PHE A 159 -10.53 5.75 0.70
CA PHE A 159 -10.19 6.91 1.51
C PHE A 159 -9.14 6.52 2.56
N ALA A 160 -7.98 7.15 2.52
CA ALA A 160 -6.83 6.79 3.36
C ALA A 160 -6.95 7.25 4.81
N ASN A 161 -7.77 8.26 5.08
CA ASN A 161 -7.81 9.01 6.33
C ASN A 161 -7.99 8.14 7.59
N PRO A 162 -8.98 7.23 7.71
CA PRO A 162 -9.22 6.52 8.96
C PRO A 162 -8.02 5.65 9.35
N ASP A 163 -7.35 5.04 8.37
CA ASP A 163 -6.19 4.23 8.62
C ASP A 163 -4.95 5.09 8.92
N MET A 164 -4.63 6.03 8.04
CA MET A 164 -3.40 6.82 8.15
C MET A 164 -3.39 7.74 9.36
N VAL A 165 -4.50 8.42 9.63
CA VAL A 165 -4.67 9.25 10.83
C VAL A 165 -4.79 8.38 12.08
N GLY A 166 -5.46 7.22 11.97
CA GLY A 166 -5.58 6.23 13.04
C GLY A 166 -4.23 5.77 13.59
N HIS A 167 -3.25 5.59 12.72
CA HIS A 167 -1.88 5.22 13.10
C HIS A 167 -1.16 6.26 13.97
N THR A 168 -1.62 7.51 14.00
CA THR A 168 -1.02 8.57 14.85
C THR A 168 -1.43 8.45 16.32
N GLY A 169 -2.57 7.80 16.61
CA GLY A 169 -3.13 7.69 17.95
C GLY A 169 -3.72 8.99 18.50
N VAL A 170 -3.80 10.06 17.70
CA VAL A 170 -4.35 11.38 18.11
C VAL A 170 -5.87 11.35 17.95
N PHE A 171 -6.59 11.03 19.02
CA PHE A 171 -8.03 10.79 18.99
C PHE A 171 -8.86 11.92 18.35
N PRO A 172 -8.66 13.23 18.66
CA PRO A 172 -9.42 14.30 18.00
C PRO A 172 -9.20 14.34 16.48
N ALA A 173 -8.00 14.03 16.00
CA ALA A 173 -7.69 13.96 14.58
C ALA A 173 -8.40 12.77 13.92
N ILE A 174 -8.47 11.62 14.61
CA ILE A 174 -9.20 10.44 14.14
C ILE A 174 -10.68 10.74 13.96
N VAL A 175 -11.31 11.41 14.94
CA VAL A 175 -12.73 11.84 14.84
C VAL A 175 -12.91 12.73 13.61
N LYS A 176 -12.05 13.73 13.42
CA LYS A 176 -12.10 14.64 12.28
C LYS A 176 -11.94 13.91 10.94
N ALA A 177 -11.05 12.91 10.89
CA ALA A 177 -10.86 12.10 9.70
C ALA A 177 -12.14 11.34 9.33
N VAL A 178 -12.82 10.72 10.30
CA VAL A 178 -14.06 9.97 10.10
C VAL A 178 -15.21 10.90 9.67
N GLU A 179 -15.37 12.04 10.31
CA GLU A 179 -16.37 13.06 9.91
C GLU A 179 -16.17 13.58 8.49
N THR A 180 -14.90 13.74 8.09
CA THR A 180 -14.57 14.14 6.72
C THR A 180 -15.01 13.09 5.72
N ILE A 181 -14.77 11.81 6.02
CA ILE A 181 -15.16 10.70 5.13
C ILE A 181 -16.66 10.54 5.05
N ASP A 182 -17.38 10.69 6.15
CA ASP A 182 -18.84 10.64 6.15
C ASP A 182 -19.40 11.63 5.12
N THR A 183 -18.92 12.87 5.14
CA THR A 183 -19.30 13.91 4.15
C THR A 183 -18.88 13.53 2.72
N CYS A 184 -17.68 12.96 2.54
CA CYS A 184 -17.18 12.57 1.23
C CYS A 184 -17.97 11.40 0.64
N VAL A 185 -18.32 10.41 1.46
CA VAL A 185 -19.16 9.26 1.04
C VAL A 185 -20.53 9.74 0.62
N GLN A 186 -21.20 10.57 1.43
CA GLN A 186 -22.50 11.15 1.09
C GLN A 186 -22.46 11.83 -0.30
N ARG A 187 -21.48 12.70 -0.55
CA ARG A 187 -21.33 13.36 -1.85
C ARG A 187 -21.12 12.39 -3.01
N SER A 188 -20.40 11.29 -2.77
CA SER A 188 -20.17 10.27 -3.80
C SER A 188 -21.43 9.46 -4.09
N GLU A 189 -22.22 9.13 -3.07
CA GLU A 189 -23.48 8.40 -3.21
C GLU A 189 -24.54 9.18 -3.98
N GLU A 190 -24.64 10.51 -3.79
CA GLU A 190 -25.57 11.39 -4.51
C GLU A 190 -25.40 11.34 -6.04
N HIS A 191 -24.28 10.83 -6.52
CA HIS A 191 -23.94 10.77 -7.95
C HIS A 191 -23.79 9.33 -8.48
N ASN A 192 -24.07 8.34 -7.66
CA ASN A 192 -23.95 6.90 -8.00
C ASN A 192 -25.33 6.31 -8.42
N VAL A 193 -26.15 7.06 -9.14
CA VAL A 193 -27.50 6.61 -9.58
C VAL A 193 -27.56 6.56 -11.10
#